data_a19556731b3069dd967195915a930f68
#
_entry.id   a19556731b3069dd967195915a930f68
#
_cell.length_a   1.000
_cell.length_b   1.000
_cell.length_c   1.000
_cell.angle_alpha   90.00
_cell.angle_beta   90.00
_cell.angle_gamma   90.00
#
_symmetry.space_group_name_H-M   'P 1'
#
loop_
_entity.id
_entity.type
_entity.pdbx_description
1 polymer ?
#
loop_
_entity_poly.entity_id
_entity_poly.type
_entity_poly.pdbx_seq_one_letter_code
_entity_poly.pdbx_strand_id
1 'polypeptide(L)'
;MKRRAVALLGAGVLALAACGSGSDRGASGAGGAEGDGTGAAEAPSSDRTEVGALSPRIVLAHEGGVVTVDSADGAVLDETDLEGYVRLNPAGDGRHVAVSASDAVTMYDTGLLAQGHGDHFHYYVQDPALTDLSVEAPHPGHVVPHGDRTAIFADGTGAITLIDPSALGDGELDVLEETSTEDPHHGVAVPLSDGGLLTTQGTEDSRSTVQVLDADGKVTAETDDCPGVHGEAAAQPTESGDVISLGCENGSVIYHDGEFHKVAIDGDYQRSGNQKGHEDSPIVLADHKVEAEPEGGIERPTEIALIDTRDDTQQIVDLGSPYWFRSLDRGPDGEALVLTYDGELNILDPESGEILHEVPVTGEWEEGENWQEAGPMLSVADGTAFVVDPEAKKLTMVDVASGEVYRTLDLPVVPHEIQVTTGTASGEYEIAPGADESEGDHEGHDHGASDEGGAEDSHEGHDH
;
A
#
# COMPACT_ATOMS: atom_id res chain seq x y z
N MET A 1 16.67 56.64 -2.44
CA MET A 1 16.37 57.61 -3.49
C MET A 1 15.55 56.93 -4.58
N LYS A 2 14.40 57.53 -4.83
CA LYS A 2 13.48 57.38 -5.99
C LYS A 2 12.66 56.08 -6.13
N ARG A 3 11.43 56.20 -5.61
CA ARG A 3 10.18 55.57 -6.00
C ARG A 3 9.88 55.80 -7.49
N ARG A 4 9.22 54.86 -8.13
CA ARG A 4 8.17 55.15 -9.09
C ARG A 4 7.14 54.00 -9.13
N ALA A 5 5.96 54.31 -8.63
CA ALA A 5 4.72 53.59 -8.89
C ALA A 5 4.16 54.04 -10.26
N VAL A 6 3.52 53.16 -10.98
CA VAL A 6 2.51 53.51 -12.01
C VAL A 6 1.37 52.55 -11.85
N ALA A 7 0.23 53.09 -11.50
CA ALA A 7 -1.09 52.50 -11.65
C ALA A 7 -1.75 53.02 -12.92
N LEU A 8 -2.72 52.26 -13.47
CA LEU A 8 -3.97 52.75 -14.12
C LEU A 8 -4.60 51.59 -14.87
N LEU A 9 -5.78 51.12 -14.45
CA LEU A 9 -7.12 51.44 -14.99
C LEU A 9 -7.36 50.85 -16.41
N GLY A 10 -8.38 50.16 -16.73
CA GLY A 10 -9.73 50.04 -16.19
C GLY A 10 -10.67 49.48 -17.28
N ALA A 11 -11.85 49.19 -16.83
CA ALA A 11 -13.11 49.09 -17.60
C ALA A 11 -13.25 47.87 -18.57
N GLY A 12 -14.22 47.00 -18.47
CA GLY A 12 -15.64 47.12 -18.15
C GLY A 12 -16.50 46.87 -19.37
N VAL A 13 -17.62 46.26 -19.16
CA VAL A 13 -18.84 46.24 -20.02
C VAL A 13 -19.30 44.83 -20.44
N LEU A 14 -20.24 44.27 -19.68
CA LEU A 14 -21.72 44.16 -19.90
C LEU A 14 -22.20 43.22 -21.00
N ALA A 15 -22.75 42.14 -20.57
CA ALA A 15 -24.10 41.60 -20.68
C ALA A 15 -24.83 41.65 -22.05
N LEU A 16 -25.43 40.54 -22.39
CA LEU A 16 -26.84 40.53 -22.86
C LEU A 16 -27.42 39.10 -22.83
N ALA A 17 -28.53 39.00 -22.13
CA ALA A 17 -29.41 37.84 -22.08
C ALA A 17 -30.28 37.79 -23.35
N ALA A 18 -30.66 36.59 -23.75
CA ALA A 18 -31.84 36.39 -24.59
C ALA A 18 -32.62 35.16 -24.15
N CYS A 19 -33.80 35.42 -23.66
CA CYS A 19 -34.87 34.45 -23.39
C CYS A 19 -35.47 33.95 -24.73
N GLY A 20 -35.87 32.68 -24.73
CA GLY A 20 -36.73 32.12 -25.78
C GLY A 20 -37.66 31.07 -25.17
N SER A 21 -38.90 31.46 -24.93
CA SER A 21 -40.01 30.70 -24.38
C SER A 21 -40.81 29.94 -25.45
N GLY A 22 -41.46 28.84 -25.06
CA GLY A 22 -42.56 28.20 -25.79
C GLY A 22 -42.87 26.82 -25.22
N SER A 23 -43.73 26.66 -24.26
CA SER A 23 -45.19 26.32 -24.24
C SER A 23 -45.55 25.11 -25.13
N ASP A 24 -46.27 24.12 -24.80
CA ASP A 24 -47.31 23.79 -23.80
C ASP A 24 -47.86 22.36 -23.98
N ARG A 25 -48.47 21.78 -22.95
CA ARG A 25 -49.55 20.78 -22.89
C ARG A 25 -49.20 19.33 -23.12
N GLY A 26 -49.58 18.44 -22.29
CA GLY A 26 -50.59 18.34 -21.24
C GLY A 26 -50.79 16.93 -20.74
N ALA A 27 -51.18 16.87 -19.49
CA ALA A 27 -52.16 16.03 -18.82
C ALA A 27 -51.98 14.52 -18.63
N SER A 28 -51.83 14.21 -17.34
CA SER A 28 -52.57 13.25 -16.51
C SER A 28 -52.39 11.74 -16.68
N GLY A 29 -52.02 11.10 -15.56
CA GLY A 29 -52.23 9.72 -15.25
C GLY A 29 -51.55 9.32 -13.91
N ALA A 30 -52.30 9.30 -12.82
CA ALA A 30 -51.88 8.81 -11.51
C ALA A 30 -51.73 7.30 -11.54
N GLY A 31 -50.71 6.80 -10.84
CA GLY A 31 -50.57 5.37 -10.50
C GLY A 31 -49.32 5.18 -9.70
N GLY A 32 -49.44 5.15 -8.37
CA GLY A 32 -48.34 4.80 -7.48
C GLY A 32 -48.01 3.31 -7.62
N ALA A 33 -46.71 3.07 -7.60
CA ALA A 33 -46.18 1.78 -7.16
C ALA A 33 -44.85 2.11 -6.51
N GLU A 34 -44.75 1.83 -5.23
CA GLU A 34 -43.50 1.75 -4.49
C GLU A 34 -42.69 0.63 -5.14
N GLY A 35 -41.57 0.97 -5.71
CA GLY A 35 -40.61 0.05 -6.26
C GLY A 35 -39.40 0.02 -5.32
N ASP A 36 -39.28 -1.13 -4.72
CA ASP A 36 -38.18 -1.63 -3.95
C ASP A 36 -36.87 -1.40 -4.75
N GLY A 37 -35.92 -0.70 -4.13
CA GLY A 37 -34.62 -0.42 -4.72
C GLY A 37 -33.71 -1.63 -4.59
N THR A 38 -33.79 -2.56 -5.54
CA THR A 38 -32.69 -3.49 -5.79
C THR A 38 -31.55 -2.68 -6.40
N GLY A 39 -30.44 -2.59 -5.64
CA GLY A 39 -29.20 -2.01 -6.16
C GLY A 39 -28.80 -2.72 -7.45
N ALA A 40 -29.02 -2.07 -8.57
CA ALA A 40 -28.46 -2.50 -9.83
C ALA A 40 -26.95 -2.30 -9.74
N ALA A 41 -26.19 -3.40 -9.86
CA ALA A 41 -24.78 -3.32 -10.10
C ALA A 41 -24.57 -2.33 -11.28
N GLU A 42 -23.79 -1.30 -11.06
CA GLU A 42 -23.49 -0.31 -12.10
C GLU A 42 -22.85 -1.03 -13.28
N ALA A 43 -23.38 -0.80 -14.47
CA ALA A 43 -22.80 -1.37 -15.68
C ALA A 43 -21.35 -0.88 -15.81
N PRO A 44 -20.38 -1.76 -16.11
CA PRO A 44 -18.98 -1.39 -16.22
C PRO A 44 -18.84 -0.18 -17.17
N SER A 45 -18.01 0.79 -16.76
CA SER A 45 -17.66 1.93 -17.61
C SER A 45 -17.16 1.41 -18.95
N SER A 46 -17.43 2.09 -20.06
CA SER A 46 -17.17 1.62 -21.42
C SER A 46 -15.68 1.32 -21.72
N ASP A 47 -14.79 1.63 -20.80
CA ASP A 47 -13.35 1.59 -20.97
C ASP A 47 -12.66 0.44 -20.21
N ARG A 48 -13.41 -0.38 -19.46
CA ARG A 48 -12.92 -1.57 -18.75
C ARG A 48 -13.03 -2.83 -19.61
N THR A 49 -11.98 -3.64 -19.63
CA THR A 49 -11.96 -4.93 -20.31
C THR A 49 -11.95 -6.05 -19.27
N GLU A 50 -12.92 -6.97 -19.37
CA GLU A 50 -12.95 -8.17 -18.51
C GLU A 50 -11.89 -9.17 -18.97
N VAL A 51 -11.13 -9.72 -17.99
CA VAL A 51 -10.06 -10.68 -18.19
C VAL A 51 -10.24 -11.91 -17.29
N GLY A 52 -9.55 -13.00 -17.60
CA GLY A 52 -9.66 -14.24 -16.82
C GLY A 52 -8.88 -14.24 -15.50
N ALA A 53 -7.87 -13.37 -15.39
CA ALA A 53 -7.04 -13.17 -14.20
C ALA A 53 -6.31 -11.83 -14.33
N LEU A 54 -5.91 -11.23 -13.21
CA LEU A 54 -5.05 -10.06 -13.20
C LEU A 54 -3.57 -10.47 -13.24
N SER A 55 -2.75 -9.65 -13.88
CA SER A 55 -1.28 -9.65 -13.73
C SER A 55 -0.91 -8.44 -12.91
N PRO A 56 -0.05 -8.55 -11.88
CA PRO A 56 0.43 -7.40 -11.14
C PRO A 56 0.99 -6.32 -12.07
N ARG A 57 0.74 -5.06 -11.73
CA ARG A 57 1.32 -3.89 -12.41
C ARG A 57 2.40 -3.28 -11.55
N ILE A 58 3.52 -2.96 -12.19
CA ILE A 58 4.69 -2.45 -11.54
C ILE A 58 4.85 -0.99 -11.94
N VAL A 59 4.69 -0.10 -10.97
CA VAL A 59 4.92 1.33 -11.12
C VAL A 59 6.33 1.64 -10.67
N LEU A 60 7.11 2.25 -11.56
CA LEU A 60 8.51 2.59 -11.36
C LEU A 60 8.68 4.10 -11.44
N ALA A 61 9.20 4.73 -10.39
CA ALA A 61 9.61 6.12 -10.45
C ALA A 61 11.04 6.23 -10.98
N HIS A 62 11.27 7.19 -11.86
CA HIS A 62 12.56 7.45 -12.49
C HIS A 62 12.79 8.96 -12.67
N GLU A 63 13.99 9.35 -13.09
CA GLU A 63 14.24 10.73 -13.45
C GLU A 63 13.31 11.15 -14.62
N GLY A 64 12.34 12.01 -14.33
CA GLY A 64 11.37 12.52 -15.30
C GLY A 64 9.93 12.05 -15.08
N GLY A 65 9.64 11.12 -14.16
CA GLY A 65 8.28 10.71 -13.86
C GLY A 65 8.10 9.29 -13.40
N VAL A 66 7.00 8.69 -13.82
CA VAL A 66 6.66 7.29 -13.53
C VAL A 66 6.38 6.52 -14.82
N VAL A 67 6.69 5.23 -14.81
CA VAL A 67 6.33 4.29 -15.88
C VAL A 67 5.67 3.08 -15.27
N THR A 68 4.61 2.59 -15.90
CA THR A 68 3.92 1.35 -15.49
C THR A 68 4.19 0.25 -16.49
N VAL A 69 4.63 -0.91 -15.98
CA VAL A 69 4.85 -2.10 -16.78
C VAL A 69 3.99 -3.27 -16.31
N ASP A 70 3.59 -4.12 -17.24
CA ASP A 70 2.89 -5.38 -16.96
C ASP A 70 3.91 -6.44 -16.50
N SER A 71 3.65 -7.11 -15.39
CA SER A 71 4.54 -8.17 -14.87
C SER A 71 4.55 -9.42 -15.74
N ALA A 72 3.52 -9.65 -16.56
CA ALA A 72 3.41 -10.83 -17.39
C ALA A 72 4.42 -10.84 -18.54
N ASP A 73 4.71 -9.70 -19.16
CA ASP A 73 5.55 -9.63 -20.35
C ASP A 73 6.49 -8.41 -20.42
N GLY A 74 6.41 -7.50 -19.44
CA GLY A 74 7.21 -6.27 -19.39
C GLY A 74 6.73 -5.18 -20.36
N ALA A 75 5.51 -5.30 -20.89
CA ALA A 75 4.94 -4.25 -21.73
C ALA A 75 4.79 -2.94 -20.95
N VAL A 76 5.24 -1.85 -21.56
CA VAL A 76 4.98 -0.51 -21.02
C VAL A 76 3.51 -0.18 -21.28
N LEU A 77 2.78 0.07 -20.20
CA LEU A 77 1.35 0.38 -20.23
C LEU A 77 1.07 1.88 -20.20
N ASP A 78 1.92 2.65 -19.48
CA ASP A 78 1.82 4.11 -19.37
C ASP A 78 3.19 4.72 -19.05
N GLU A 79 3.39 5.95 -19.48
CA GLU A 79 4.49 6.84 -19.09
C GLU A 79 3.89 8.21 -18.76
N THR A 80 4.07 8.65 -17.50
CA THR A 80 3.60 9.95 -17.02
C THR A 80 4.79 10.83 -16.61
N ASP A 81 4.92 12.00 -17.26
CA ASP A 81 5.96 12.97 -16.93
C ASP A 81 5.66 13.68 -15.60
N LEU A 82 6.61 13.68 -14.67
CA LEU A 82 6.55 14.40 -13.39
C LEU A 82 7.89 15.10 -13.13
N GLU A 83 7.83 16.29 -12.54
CA GLU A 83 9.03 17.04 -12.18
C GLU A 83 9.51 16.72 -10.75
N GLY A 84 10.82 16.64 -10.56
CA GLY A 84 11.45 16.43 -9.26
C GLY A 84 11.66 14.97 -8.90
N TYR A 85 11.96 14.75 -7.62
CA TYR A 85 12.08 13.40 -7.07
C TYR A 85 10.70 12.89 -6.71
N VAL A 86 10.38 11.69 -7.18
CA VAL A 86 9.06 11.06 -7.02
C VAL A 86 9.17 9.90 -6.04
N ARG A 87 8.28 9.85 -5.04
CA ARG A 87 8.13 8.71 -4.15
C ARG A 87 6.83 7.97 -4.43
N LEU A 88 6.85 6.67 -4.23
CA LEU A 88 5.73 5.78 -4.45
C LEU A 88 5.35 5.08 -3.15
N ASN A 89 4.06 5.10 -2.81
CA ASN A 89 3.51 4.38 -1.66
C ASN A 89 2.20 3.70 -2.07
N PRO A 90 1.78 2.63 -1.40
CA PRO A 90 0.46 2.07 -1.62
C PRO A 90 -0.61 3.09 -1.17
N ALA A 91 -1.69 3.21 -1.93
CA ALA A 91 -2.81 4.06 -1.54
C ALA A 91 -3.79 3.38 -0.57
N GLY A 92 -3.71 2.04 -0.43
CA GLY A 92 -4.50 1.26 0.52
C GLY A 92 -5.59 0.39 -0.11
N ASP A 93 -5.94 0.61 -1.39
CA ASP A 93 -6.98 -0.17 -2.09
C ASP A 93 -6.43 -1.28 -3.00
N GLY A 94 -5.11 -1.47 -3.02
CA GLY A 94 -4.43 -2.46 -3.87
C GLY A 94 -4.41 -2.14 -5.37
N ARG A 95 -5.05 -1.04 -5.78
CA ARG A 95 -5.16 -0.56 -7.16
C ARG A 95 -4.41 0.73 -7.40
N HIS A 96 -4.54 1.71 -6.49
CA HIS A 96 -3.92 3.01 -6.63
C HIS A 96 -2.55 3.07 -5.96
N VAL A 97 -1.68 3.88 -6.55
CA VAL A 97 -0.38 4.26 -5.99
C VAL A 97 -0.44 5.74 -5.60
N ALA A 98 -0.09 6.04 -4.36
CA ALA A 98 0.09 7.40 -3.88
C ALA A 98 1.45 7.92 -4.36
N VAL A 99 1.42 8.83 -5.32
CA VAL A 99 2.60 9.45 -5.95
C VAL A 99 2.90 10.76 -5.26
N SER A 100 3.97 10.81 -4.48
CA SER A 100 4.46 12.01 -3.80
C SER A 100 5.43 12.75 -4.72
N ALA A 101 5.05 13.94 -5.16
CA ALA A 101 5.86 14.80 -6.00
C ALA A 101 5.60 16.28 -5.68
N SER A 102 6.64 17.10 -5.64
CA SER A 102 6.55 18.52 -5.29
C SER A 102 5.90 18.72 -3.90
N ASP A 103 4.73 19.36 -3.83
CA ASP A 103 4.00 19.66 -2.59
C ASP A 103 2.63 18.95 -2.56
N ALA A 104 2.53 17.78 -3.18
CA ALA A 104 1.28 17.03 -3.23
C ALA A 104 1.49 15.50 -3.25
N VAL A 105 0.46 14.79 -2.83
CA VAL A 105 0.29 13.35 -3.03
C VAL A 105 -0.88 13.16 -3.98
N THR A 106 -0.60 12.64 -5.18
CA THR A 106 -1.61 12.42 -6.23
C THR A 106 -1.80 10.93 -6.46
N MET A 107 -3.04 10.50 -6.58
CA MET A 107 -3.36 9.09 -6.80
C MET A 107 -3.14 8.71 -8.26
N TYR A 108 -2.37 7.66 -8.49
CA TYR A 108 -2.13 7.06 -9.79
C TYR A 108 -2.92 5.75 -9.87
N ASP A 109 -3.89 5.69 -10.78
CA ASP A 109 -4.71 4.50 -11.00
C ASP A 109 -3.95 3.53 -11.91
N THR A 110 -3.60 2.36 -11.39
CA THR A 110 -2.95 1.31 -12.19
C THR A 110 -3.92 0.55 -13.09
N GLY A 111 -5.24 0.78 -12.94
CA GLY A 111 -6.27 0.20 -13.79
C GLY A 111 -6.57 -1.27 -13.56
N LEU A 112 -6.13 -1.84 -12.44
CA LEU A 112 -6.49 -3.20 -12.03
C LEU A 112 -7.75 -3.17 -11.16
N LEU A 113 -8.68 -4.09 -11.39
CA LEU A 113 -9.87 -4.22 -10.57
C LEU A 113 -10.27 -5.68 -10.43
N ALA A 114 -10.34 -6.17 -9.20
CA ALA A 114 -11.03 -7.39 -8.84
C ALA A 114 -12.37 -7.03 -8.19
N GLN A 115 -13.47 -7.41 -8.80
CA GLN A 115 -14.83 -7.14 -8.31
C GLN A 115 -15.46 -8.42 -7.80
N GLY A 116 -15.74 -8.49 -6.50
CA GLY A 116 -16.41 -9.62 -5.88
C GLY A 116 -17.86 -9.73 -6.35
N HIS A 117 -18.31 -10.96 -6.65
CA HIS A 117 -19.68 -11.26 -7.00
C HIS A 117 -20.07 -12.64 -6.44
N GLY A 118 -20.84 -12.64 -5.37
CA GLY A 118 -21.20 -13.89 -4.68
C GLY A 118 -19.97 -14.63 -4.14
N ASP A 119 -19.70 -15.82 -4.66
CA ASP A 119 -18.57 -16.68 -4.28
C ASP A 119 -17.37 -16.61 -5.23
N HIS A 120 -17.32 -15.63 -6.14
CA HIS A 120 -16.25 -15.46 -7.12
C HIS A 120 -15.98 -13.99 -7.44
N PHE A 121 -14.86 -13.75 -8.17
CA PHE A 121 -14.45 -12.44 -8.64
C PHE A 121 -14.54 -12.33 -10.15
N HIS A 122 -14.92 -11.14 -10.61
CA HIS A 122 -14.71 -10.69 -11.98
C HIS A 122 -13.50 -9.77 -12.02
N TYR A 123 -12.64 -9.98 -13.00
CA TYR A 123 -11.41 -9.22 -13.14
C TYR A 123 -11.49 -8.28 -14.34
N TYR A 124 -11.11 -7.03 -14.12
CA TYR A 124 -11.12 -6.01 -15.16
C TYR A 124 -9.78 -5.28 -15.21
N VAL A 125 -9.43 -4.87 -16.42
CA VAL A 125 -8.26 -4.01 -16.65
C VAL A 125 -8.68 -2.79 -17.46
N GLN A 126 -8.03 -1.67 -17.20
CA GLN A 126 -8.09 -0.43 -17.96
C GLN A 126 -6.69 0.16 -18.12
N ASP A 127 -6.53 1.18 -18.97
CA ASP A 127 -5.23 1.84 -19.11
C ASP A 127 -4.88 2.57 -17.80
N PRO A 128 -3.61 2.46 -17.33
CA PRO A 128 -3.17 3.22 -16.17
C PRO A 128 -3.16 4.73 -16.45
N ALA A 129 -3.34 5.53 -15.42
CA ALA A 129 -3.25 6.99 -15.53
C ALA A 129 -3.03 7.70 -14.20
N LEU A 130 -2.33 8.83 -14.23
CA LEU A 130 -2.36 9.78 -13.12
C LEU A 130 -3.75 10.44 -13.07
N THR A 131 -4.37 10.42 -11.90
CA THR A 131 -5.71 10.98 -11.70
C THR A 131 -5.65 12.46 -11.29
N ASP A 132 -6.82 13.10 -11.21
CA ASP A 132 -6.96 14.45 -10.62
C ASP A 132 -7.17 14.41 -9.09
N LEU A 133 -7.16 13.22 -8.48
CA LEU A 133 -7.33 13.01 -7.04
C LEU A 133 -6.02 13.31 -6.31
N SER A 134 -5.96 14.43 -5.59
CA SER A 134 -4.72 14.92 -5.00
C SER A 134 -4.95 15.55 -3.64
N VAL A 135 -4.05 15.28 -2.69
CA VAL A 135 -3.95 15.92 -1.38
C VAL A 135 -2.79 16.91 -1.40
N GLU A 136 -3.04 18.16 -1.00
CA GLU A 136 -1.96 19.13 -0.79
C GLU A 136 -1.12 18.70 0.43
N ALA A 137 0.16 18.45 0.21
CA ALA A 137 1.10 17.98 1.22
C ALA A 137 2.46 18.64 1.01
N PRO A 138 2.71 19.85 1.55
CA PRO A 138 4.02 20.49 1.46
C PRO A 138 5.12 19.60 2.06
N HIS A 139 6.13 19.28 1.26
CA HIS A 139 7.15 18.29 1.59
C HIS A 139 6.51 16.97 2.04
N PRO A 140 5.88 16.20 1.12
CA PRO A 140 5.15 14.99 1.50
C PRO A 140 6.10 13.99 2.16
N GLY A 141 5.70 13.52 3.34
CA GLY A 141 6.39 12.54 4.16
C GLY A 141 5.85 11.13 3.95
N HIS A 142 5.38 10.53 5.02
CA HIS A 142 4.83 9.18 5.00
C HIS A 142 3.40 9.13 4.45
N VAL A 143 3.08 8.08 3.68
CA VAL A 143 1.73 7.68 3.31
C VAL A 143 1.53 6.27 3.82
N VAL A 144 0.64 6.08 4.78
CA VAL A 144 0.50 4.85 5.55
C VAL A 144 -0.94 4.35 5.48
N PRO A 145 -1.22 3.33 4.67
CA PRO A 145 -2.48 2.60 4.76
C PRO A 145 -2.46 1.66 5.96
N HIS A 146 -3.54 1.65 6.73
CA HIS A 146 -3.76 0.67 7.79
C HIS A 146 -5.26 0.52 8.07
N GLY A 147 -5.73 -0.71 8.14
CA GLY A 147 -7.15 -1.01 8.19
C GLY A 147 -7.86 -0.48 6.94
N ASP A 148 -8.95 0.25 7.15
CA ASP A 148 -9.79 0.84 6.10
C ASP A 148 -9.45 2.31 5.78
N ARG A 149 -8.32 2.82 6.26
CA ARG A 149 -7.91 4.23 6.12
C ARG A 149 -6.48 4.37 5.67
N THR A 150 -6.18 5.49 5.02
CA THR A 150 -4.81 5.88 4.66
C THR A 150 -4.48 7.25 5.22
N ALA A 151 -3.38 7.35 5.96
CA ALA A 151 -2.85 8.60 6.48
C ALA A 151 -1.80 9.18 5.53
N ILE A 152 -1.89 10.46 5.26
CA ILE A 152 -0.92 11.24 4.47
C ILE A 152 -0.34 12.31 5.40
N PHE A 153 0.97 12.25 5.65
CA PHE A 153 1.69 13.21 6.51
C PHE A 153 2.44 14.22 5.64
N ALA A 154 2.23 15.50 5.90
CA ALA A 154 2.94 16.60 5.25
C ALA A 154 4.02 17.16 6.17
N ASP A 155 5.28 16.80 5.96
CA ASP A 155 6.42 17.19 6.82
C ASP A 155 6.58 18.71 6.94
N GLY A 156 6.32 19.45 5.84
CA GLY A 156 6.50 20.89 5.80
C GLY A 156 5.49 21.69 6.62
N THR A 157 4.40 21.07 7.04
CA THR A 157 3.32 21.72 7.83
C THR A 157 2.91 20.95 9.08
N GLY A 158 3.27 19.67 9.18
CA GLY A 158 2.76 18.77 10.20
C GLY A 158 1.28 18.37 10.00
N ALA A 159 0.70 18.69 8.83
CA ALA A 159 -0.67 18.32 8.53
C ALA A 159 -0.78 16.81 8.26
N ILE A 160 -1.88 16.22 8.72
CA ILE A 160 -2.22 14.82 8.54
C ILE A 160 -3.60 14.75 7.91
N THR A 161 -3.72 14.12 6.75
CA THR A 161 -4.99 13.90 6.06
C THR A 161 -5.30 12.41 6.07
N LEU A 162 -6.46 12.04 6.61
CA LEU A 162 -6.97 10.66 6.56
C LEU A 162 -7.99 10.54 5.42
N ILE A 163 -7.81 9.56 4.57
CA ILE A 163 -8.73 9.27 3.44
C ILE A 163 -9.31 7.86 3.56
N ASP A 164 -10.48 7.67 2.94
CA ASP A 164 -11.03 6.34 2.65
C ASP A 164 -10.46 5.85 1.31
N PRO A 165 -9.54 4.86 1.29
CA PRO A 165 -8.98 4.36 0.04
C PRO A 165 -10.00 3.63 -0.84
N SER A 166 -11.10 3.13 -0.29
CA SER A 166 -12.13 2.41 -1.05
C SER A 166 -12.87 3.32 -2.04
N ALA A 167 -12.97 4.62 -1.76
CA ALA A 167 -13.60 5.60 -2.64
C ALA A 167 -12.79 5.88 -3.92
N LEU A 168 -11.47 5.62 -3.89
CA LEU A 168 -10.59 5.87 -5.04
C LEU A 168 -11.01 5.09 -6.28
N GLY A 169 -11.51 3.85 -6.09
CA GLY A 169 -12.00 2.99 -7.17
C GLY A 169 -13.21 3.58 -7.92
N ASP A 170 -13.97 4.45 -7.29
CA ASP A 170 -15.11 5.19 -7.85
C ASP A 170 -14.71 6.55 -8.44
N GLY A 171 -13.42 6.91 -8.38
CA GLY A 171 -12.88 8.18 -8.84
C GLY A 171 -13.16 9.33 -7.86
N GLU A 172 -13.35 9.03 -6.60
CA GLU A 172 -13.60 10.00 -5.53
C GLU A 172 -12.45 9.99 -4.52
N LEU A 173 -12.09 11.17 -4.00
CA LEU A 173 -11.20 11.33 -2.87
C LEU A 173 -12.03 11.69 -1.65
N ASP A 174 -12.34 10.70 -0.83
CA ASP A 174 -13.09 10.91 0.41
C ASP A 174 -12.13 11.20 1.56
N VAL A 175 -12.11 12.47 2.01
CA VAL A 175 -11.31 12.92 3.14
C VAL A 175 -12.13 12.75 4.41
N LEU A 176 -11.73 11.79 5.24
CA LEU A 176 -12.40 11.46 6.49
C LEU A 176 -12.09 12.45 7.61
N GLU A 177 -10.83 12.88 7.70
CA GLU A 177 -10.34 13.76 8.75
C GLU A 177 -9.10 14.54 8.28
N GLU A 178 -8.96 15.77 8.77
CA GLU A 178 -7.75 16.58 8.68
C GLU A 178 -7.35 17.02 10.09
N THR A 179 -6.12 16.74 10.47
CA THR A 179 -5.53 17.15 11.76
C THR A 179 -4.09 17.61 11.55
N SER A 180 -3.37 17.95 12.62
CA SER A 180 -1.98 18.35 12.52
C SER A 180 -1.24 18.12 13.84
N THR A 181 0.06 17.94 13.74
CA THR A 181 0.99 18.01 14.88
C THR A 181 1.19 19.45 15.38
N GLU A 182 1.79 19.63 16.56
CA GLU A 182 2.05 20.96 17.12
C GLU A 182 3.04 21.78 16.27
N ASP A 183 4.11 21.13 15.80
CA ASP A 183 5.14 21.71 14.95
C ASP A 183 5.42 20.83 13.72
N PRO A 184 5.84 21.41 12.59
CA PRO A 184 6.27 20.67 11.41
C PRO A 184 7.51 19.81 11.72
N HIS A 185 7.50 18.58 11.25
CA HIS A 185 8.65 17.67 11.33
C HIS A 185 8.48 16.52 10.35
N HIS A 186 9.53 15.75 10.12
CA HIS A 186 9.43 14.48 9.40
C HIS A 186 8.76 13.47 10.33
N GLY A 187 7.46 13.23 10.11
CA GLY A 187 6.59 12.53 11.04
C GLY A 187 5.92 11.30 10.45
N VAL A 188 5.30 10.54 11.35
CA VAL A 188 4.55 9.33 11.06
C VAL A 188 3.12 9.48 11.56
N ALA A 189 2.16 8.98 10.81
CA ALA A 189 0.77 8.84 11.24
C ALA A 189 0.24 7.48 10.78
N VAL A 190 -0.32 6.69 11.71
CA VAL A 190 -0.91 5.38 11.45
C VAL A 190 -2.36 5.40 11.92
N PRO A 191 -3.34 5.25 11.02
CA PRO A 191 -4.73 5.10 11.44
C PRO A 191 -4.90 3.82 12.27
N LEU A 192 -5.74 3.84 13.30
CA LEU A 192 -6.02 2.66 14.12
C LEU A 192 -7.44 2.12 13.86
N SER A 193 -7.63 0.83 13.97
CA SER A 193 -8.90 0.15 13.66
C SER A 193 -10.08 0.61 14.51
N ASP A 194 -9.82 1.16 15.69
CA ASP A 194 -10.84 1.71 16.61
C ASP A 194 -11.29 3.15 16.25
N GLY A 195 -10.78 3.72 15.16
CA GLY A 195 -11.02 5.09 14.75
C GLY A 195 -9.98 6.09 15.31
N GLY A 196 -9.03 5.64 16.09
CA GLY A 196 -7.92 6.43 16.61
C GLY A 196 -6.82 6.70 15.59
N LEU A 197 -5.79 7.41 16.06
CA LEU A 197 -4.60 7.76 15.27
C LEU A 197 -3.36 7.65 16.15
N LEU A 198 -2.37 6.86 15.73
CA LEU A 198 -1.03 6.92 16.28
C LEU A 198 -0.23 7.94 15.46
N THR A 199 0.45 8.88 16.13
CA THR A 199 1.25 9.90 15.44
C THR A 199 2.45 10.35 16.26
N THR A 200 3.45 10.89 15.58
CA THR A 200 4.65 11.46 16.21
C THR A 200 4.44 12.94 16.54
N GLN A 201 5.21 13.45 17.51
CA GLN A 201 5.36 14.86 17.80
C GLN A 201 6.85 15.20 17.83
N GLY A 202 7.17 16.38 17.35
CA GLY A 202 8.57 16.81 17.27
C GLY A 202 8.73 18.14 16.56
N THR A 203 9.96 18.44 16.20
CA THR A 203 10.36 19.57 15.37
C THR A 203 11.32 19.09 14.28
N GLU A 204 11.75 19.98 13.39
CA GLU A 204 12.78 19.67 12.41
C GLU A 204 14.11 19.17 13.04
N ASP A 205 14.42 19.65 14.25
CA ASP A 205 15.67 19.36 14.94
C ASP A 205 15.60 18.14 15.88
N SER A 206 14.41 17.78 16.36
CA SER A 206 14.23 16.72 17.36
C SER A 206 12.82 16.16 17.34
N ARG A 207 12.73 14.84 17.30
CA ARG A 207 11.48 14.09 17.43
C ARG A 207 11.68 12.86 18.30
N SER A 208 10.94 12.76 19.38
CA SER A 208 11.07 11.64 20.32
C SER A 208 9.75 11.18 20.90
N THR A 209 8.68 11.93 20.64
CA THR A 209 7.37 11.67 21.23
C THR A 209 6.46 10.95 20.24
N VAL A 210 5.79 9.92 20.72
CA VAL A 210 4.73 9.20 20.00
C VAL A 210 3.47 9.27 20.84
N GLN A 211 2.36 9.59 20.21
CA GLN A 211 1.05 9.70 20.83
C GLN A 211 0.03 8.82 20.15
N VAL A 212 -0.91 8.31 20.92
CA VAL A 212 -2.15 7.71 20.41
C VAL A 212 -3.31 8.62 20.79
N LEU A 213 -4.08 8.98 19.78
CA LEU A 213 -5.29 9.78 19.88
C LEU A 213 -6.51 8.87 19.70
N ASP A 214 -7.56 9.07 20.50
CA ASP A 214 -8.85 8.42 20.24
C ASP A 214 -9.61 9.13 19.09
N ALA A 215 -10.75 8.59 18.70
CA ALA A 215 -11.59 9.15 17.64
C ALA A 215 -12.11 10.58 17.91
N ASP A 216 -12.02 11.07 19.13
CA ASP A 216 -12.34 12.46 19.53
C ASP A 216 -11.08 13.35 19.50
N GLY A 217 -9.92 12.83 19.11
CA GLY A 217 -8.62 13.53 19.05
C GLY A 217 -7.96 13.72 20.41
N LYS A 218 -8.37 12.98 21.42
CA LYS A 218 -7.79 13.07 22.76
C LYS A 218 -6.66 12.06 22.92
N VAL A 219 -5.50 12.49 23.43
CA VAL A 219 -4.36 11.61 23.76
C VAL A 219 -4.78 10.58 24.81
N THR A 220 -4.64 9.31 24.47
CA THR A 220 -4.93 8.14 25.31
C THR A 220 -3.67 7.42 25.77
N ALA A 221 -2.60 7.44 24.98
CA ALA A 221 -1.27 6.94 25.33
C ALA A 221 -0.19 7.87 24.76
N GLU A 222 0.94 7.96 25.45
CA GLU A 222 2.08 8.78 25.04
C GLU A 222 3.38 8.20 25.56
N THR A 223 4.44 8.28 24.75
CA THR A 223 5.82 8.05 25.17
C THR A 223 6.75 9.11 24.60
N ASP A 224 7.78 9.52 25.35
CA ASP A 224 8.87 10.41 24.91
C ASP A 224 10.22 9.66 24.81
N ASP A 225 10.19 8.34 24.97
CA ASP A 225 11.38 7.47 24.92
C ASP A 225 11.59 6.82 23.53
N CYS A 226 11.49 7.64 22.48
CA CYS A 226 11.78 7.21 21.11
C CYS A 226 12.58 8.28 20.34
N PRO A 227 13.82 8.59 20.78
CA PRO A 227 14.63 9.59 20.10
C PRO A 227 14.83 9.24 18.62
N GLY A 228 14.74 10.25 17.75
CA GLY A 228 14.90 10.09 16.32
C GLY A 228 13.84 9.19 15.67
N VAL A 229 12.60 9.15 16.23
CA VAL A 229 11.52 8.26 15.78
C VAL A 229 11.38 8.30 14.25
N HIS A 230 11.36 7.10 13.65
CA HIS A 230 11.26 6.91 12.21
C HIS A 230 10.89 5.46 11.89
N GLY A 231 10.11 5.27 10.83
CA GLY A 231 9.64 3.95 10.45
C GLY A 231 8.51 3.46 11.35
N GLU A 232 7.53 2.91 10.73
CA GLU A 232 6.36 2.33 11.34
C GLU A 232 6.07 0.97 10.70
N ALA A 233 5.56 0.05 11.50
CA ALA A 233 5.15 -1.25 11.01
C ALA A 233 3.98 -1.77 11.83
N ALA A 234 2.90 -2.15 11.17
CA ALA A 234 1.82 -2.89 11.80
C ALA A 234 2.17 -4.38 11.82
N ALA A 235 1.96 -5.03 12.95
CA ALA A 235 2.09 -6.47 13.13
C ALA A 235 0.71 -7.10 13.35
N GLN A 236 0.69 -8.43 13.51
CA GLN A 236 -0.55 -9.16 13.79
C GLN A 236 -1.28 -8.52 14.99
N PRO A 237 -2.54 -8.11 14.82
CA PRO A 237 -3.31 -7.50 15.91
C PRO A 237 -3.58 -8.50 17.03
N THR A 238 -3.77 -7.99 18.25
CA THR A 238 -4.20 -8.80 19.41
C THR A 238 -5.71 -8.73 19.59
N GLU A 239 -6.24 -9.49 20.59
CA GLU A 239 -7.64 -9.34 21.00
C GLU A 239 -7.97 -7.92 21.50
N SER A 240 -6.95 -7.13 21.85
CA SER A 240 -7.07 -5.76 22.37
C SER A 240 -7.02 -4.69 21.27
N GLY A 241 -6.67 -5.04 20.02
CA GLY A 241 -6.56 -4.13 18.89
C GLY A 241 -5.21 -4.18 18.18
N ASP A 242 -4.89 -3.07 17.52
CA ASP A 242 -3.71 -2.94 16.68
C ASP A 242 -2.39 -3.06 17.45
N VAL A 243 -1.38 -3.56 16.75
CA VAL A 243 0.00 -3.64 17.23
C VAL A 243 0.88 -2.87 16.26
N ILE A 244 1.46 -1.77 16.72
CA ILE A 244 2.28 -0.86 15.89
C ILE A 244 3.67 -0.71 16.49
N SER A 245 4.69 -1.06 15.73
CA SER A 245 6.09 -0.86 16.08
C SER A 245 6.64 0.41 15.43
N LEU A 246 7.47 1.15 16.15
CA LEU A 246 8.19 2.32 15.64
C LEU A 246 9.67 2.22 15.99
N GLY A 247 10.52 2.62 15.05
CA GLY A 247 11.96 2.65 15.24
C GLY A 247 12.44 3.91 15.95
N CYS A 248 13.39 3.74 16.84
CA CYS A 248 14.04 4.81 17.59
C CYS A 248 15.57 4.68 17.49
N GLU A 249 16.35 5.66 17.96
CA GLU A 249 17.81 5.57 18.05
C GLU A 249 18.30 4.72 19.25
N ASN A 250 17.38 4.36 20.14
CA ASN A 250 17.63 3.54 21.32
C ASN A 250 16.79 2.25 21.33
N GLY A 251 16.59 1.66 20.15
CA GLY A 251 15.80 0.43 19.94
C GLY A 251 14.46 0.73 19.27
N SER A 252 13.40 0.01 19.67
CA SER A 252 12.05 0.24 19.15
C SER A 252 11.08 0.47 20.30
N VAL A 253 9.94 1.07 20.00
CA VAL A 253 8.75 1.10 20.87
C VAL A 253 7.62 0.40 20.15
N ILE A 254 6.82 -0.36 20.88
CA ILE A 254 5.66 -1.08 20.36
C ILE A 254 4.43 -0.57 21.08
N TYR A 255 3.40 -0.21 20.35
CA TYR A 255 2.09 0.09 20.89
C TYR A 255 1.20 -1.15 20.80
N HIS A 256 0.74 -1.65 21.91
CA HIS A 256 -0.31 -2.68 22.01
C HIS A 256 -0.97 -2.60 23.40
N ASP A 257 -2.14 -3.18 23.55
CA ASP A 257 -2.90 -3.19 24.82
C ASP A 257 -3.15 -1.79 25.42
N GLY A 258 -3.11 -0.74 24.59
CA GLY A 258 -3.32 0.65 25.02
C GLY A 258 -2.12 1.35 25.65
N GLU A 259 -0.94 0.75 25.64
CA GLU A 259 0.30 1.26 26.23
C GLU A 259 1.49 1.13 25.25
N PHE A 260 2.54 1.92 25.48
CA PHE A 260 3.82 1.79 24.77
C PHE A 260 4.79 0.90 25.56
N HIS A 261 5.39 -0.03 24.88
CA HIS A 261 6.38 -0.97 25.39
C HIS A 261 7.72 -0.73 24.72
N LYS A 262 8.80 -0.81 25.50
CA LYS A 262 10.16 -0.58 25.00
C LYS A 262 10.87 -1.89 24.75
N VAL A 263 11.34 -2.10 23.53
CA VAL A 263 12.23 -3.22 23.21
C VAL A 263 13.62 -2.96 23.79
N ALA A 264 14.13 -3.90 24.59
CA ALA A 264 15.44 -3.78 25.20
C ALA A 264 16.54 -4.00 24.17
N ILE A 265 17.58 -3.17 24.24
CA ILE A 265 18.78 -3.26 23.38
C ILE A 265 20.04 -3.51 24.19
N ASP A 266 21.09 -3.99 23.52
CA ASP A 266 22.44 -4.07 24.08
C ASP A 266 23.21 -2.78 23.75
N GLY A 267 23.54 -1.99 24.78
CA GLY A 267 24.27 -0.73 24.62
C GLY A 267 23.40 0.51 24.69
N ASP A 268 23.96 1.65 24.26
CA ASP A 268 23.32 2.97 24.38
C ASP A 268 22.68 3.44 23.06
N TYR A 269 22.99 2.79 21.93
CA TYR A 269 22.49 3.14 20.59
C TYR A 269 22.21 1.88 19.79
N GLN A 270 21.02 1.81 19.26
CA GLN A 270 20.60 0.87 18.22
C GLN A 270 19.44 1.51 17.48
N ARG A 271 19.66 1.87 16.22
CA ARG A 271 18.62 2.44 15.37
C ARG A 271 17.94 1.34 14.55
N SER A 272 16.61 1.36 14.58
CA SER A 272 15.73 0.50 13.79
C SER A 272 14.77 1.39 12.99
N GLY A 273 15.31 2.22 12.11
CA GLY A 273 14.57 3.28 11.42
C GLY A 273 13.78 2.84 10.18
N ASN A 274 13.98 1.60 9.72
CA ASN A 274 13.21 1.00 8.62
C ASN A 274 12.65 -0.32 9.12
N GLN A 275 11.33 -0.41 9.11
CA GLN A 275 10.61 -1.56 9.62
C GLN A 275 9.60 -2.07 8.60
N LYS A 276 9.35 -3.38 8.62
CA LYS A 276 8.33 -4.05 7.81
C LYS A 276 7.53 -5.02 8.69
N GLY A 277 6.26 -4.78 8.79
CA GLY A 277 5.31 -5.63 9.48
C GLY A 277 4.56 -6.55 8.52
N HIS A 278 3.72 -7.40 9.09
CA HIS A 278 2.77 -8.25 8.37
C HIS A 278 1.58 -8.54 9.27
N GLU A 279 0.36 -8.44 8.74
CA GLU A 279 -0.88 -8.56 9.52
C GLU A 279 -1.08 -9.93 10.17
N ASP A 280 -0.50 -10.99 9.62
CA ASP A 280 -0.57 -12.35 10.15
C ASP A 280 0.67 -12.76 10.95
N SER A 281 1.64 -11.87 11.12
CA SER A 281 2.88 -12.17 11.84
C SER A 281 3.09 -11.26 13.04
N PRO A 282 3.35 -11.80 14.24
CA PRO A 282 3.71 -10.99 15.40
C PRO A 282 5.16 -10.49 15.36
N ILE A 283 5.92 -10.89 14.32
CA ILE A 283 7.31 -10.49 14.15
C ILE A 283 7.41 -9.31 13.20
N VAL A 284 8.14 -8.26 13.58
CA VAL A 284 8.49 -7.13 12.74
C VAL A 284 9.94 -7.25 12.30
N LEU A 285 10.17 -7.17 10.98
CA LEU A 285 11.51 -7.06 10.40
C LEU A 285 12.00 -5.61 10.51
N ALA A 286 13.17 -5.38 11.05
CA ALA A 286 13.76 -4.06 11.20
C ALA A 286 15.23 -4.02 10.80
N ASP A 287 15.71 -2.86 10.34
CA ASP A 287 17.14 -2.63 10.22
C ASP A 287 17.81 -2.57 11.61
N HIS A 288 19.07 -2.98 11.67
CA HIS A 288 19.87 -2.99 12.90
C HIS A 288 21.15 -2.18 12.70
N LYS A 289 21.11 -0.92 13.14
CA LYS A 289 22.24 0.02 13.06
C LYS A 289 22.75 0.32 14.46
N VAL A 290 24.05 0.16 14.66
CA VAL A 290 24.69 0.30 15.98
C VAL A 290 25.76 1.40 16.03
N GLU A 291 26.04 2.06 14.90
CA GLU A 291 27.01 3.14 14.82
C GLU A 291 26.29 4.51 14.78
N ALA A 292 26.26 5.23 15.89
CA ALA A 292 25.66 6.56 15.96
C ALA A 292 26.34 7.59 15.02
N GLU A 293 27.64 7.44 14.80
CA GLU A 293 28.48 8.31 13.93
C GLU A 293 29.34 7.42 13.01
N PRO A 294 28.74 6.80 11.98
CA PRO A 294 29.47 5.92 11.08
C PRO A 294 30.53 6.67 10.25
N GLU A 295 31.65 6.02 9.96
CA GLU A 295 32.71 6.58 9.10
C GLU A 295 32.14 6.79 7.68
N GLY A 296 32.21 8.00 7.16
CA GLY A 296 31.62 8.37 5.87
C GLY A 296 30.13 8.74 5.93
N GLY A 297 29.50 8.72 7.11
CA GLY A 297 28.13 9.17 7.34
C GLY A 297 27.03 8.17 7.00
N ILE A 298 27.39 6.98 6.51
CA ILE A 298 26.44 5.91 6.15
C ILE A 298 26.90 4.62 6.82
N GLU A 299 26.07 4.08 7.70
CA GLU A 299 26.25 2.72 8.23
C GLU A 299 25.66 1.71 7.26
N ARG A 300 26.42 0.69 6.94
CA ARG A 300 26.03 -0.45 6.10
C ARG A 300 25.92 -1.70 6.97
N PRO A 301 24.76 -1.90 7.66
CA PRO A 301 24.60 -3.01 8.58
C PRO A 301 24.58 -4.34 7.83
N THR A 302 25.14 -5.38 8.46
CA THR A 302 25.01 -6.78 8.01
C THR A 302 23.99 -7.55 8.81
N GLU A 303 23.49 -6.97 9.89
CA GLU A 303 22.55 -7.58 10.82
C GLU A 303 21.17 -6.94 10.70
N ILE A 304 20.14 -7.74 10.87
CA ILE A 304 18.74 -7.32 11.00
C ILE A 304 18.22 -7.62 12.41
N ALA A 305 17.15 -6.94 12.80
CA ALA A 305 16.40 -7.26 14.00
C ALA A 305 15.04 -7.88 13.61
N LEU A 306 14.73 -9.03 14.22
CA LEU A 306 13.40 -9.62 14.22
C LEU A 306 12.78 -9.31 15.59
N ILE A 307 11.79 -8.41 15.61
CA ILE A 307 11.16 -7.90 16.83
C ILE A 307 9.90 -8.72 17.08
N ASP A 308 9.85 -9.42 18.23
CA ASP A 308 8.67 -10.16 18.65
C ASP A 308 7.77 -9.26 19.50
N THR A 309 6.59 -8.94 18.95
CA THR A 309 5.62 -8.04 19.59
C THR A 309 4.80 -8.70 20.69
N ARG A 310 4.95 -10.02 20.89
CA ARG A 310 4.26 -10.78 21.96
C ARG A 310 4.91 -10.62 23.33
N ASP A 311 6.20 -10.36 23.36
CA ASP A 311 6.99 -10.24 24.58
C ASP A 311 8.00 -9.07 24.57
N ASP A 312 7.90 -8.17 23.58
CA ASP A 312 8.69 -6.94 23.42
C ASP A 312 10.21 -7.21 23.37
N THR A 313 10.58 -8.29 22.71
CA THR A 313 11.97 -8.71 22.56
C THR A 313 12.43 -8.64 21.10
N GLN A 314 13.71 -8.81 20.87
CA GLN A 314 14.26 -8.90 19.52
C GLN A 314 15.32 -10.00 19.42
N GLN A 315 15.40 -10.60 18.25
CA GLN A 315 16.48 -11.48 17.83
C GLN A 315 17.30 -10.77 16.75
N ILE A 316 18.63 -10.76 16.92
CA ILE A 316 19.53 -10.21 15.90
C ILE A 316 20.04 -11.35 15.03
N VAL A 317 19.96 -11.16 13.70
CA VAL A 317 20.40 -12.12 12.69
C VAL A 317 21.46 -11.48 11.79
N ASP A 318 22.66 -12.08 11.74
CA ASP A 318 23.73 -11.65 10.84
C ASP A 318 23.57 -12.32 9.47
N LEU A 319 23.41 -11.51 8.43
CA LEU A 319 23.28 -11.95 7.03
C LEU A 319 24.65 -12.11 6.34
N GLY A 320 25.73 -11.64 6.97
CA GLY A 320 27.09 -11.71 6.44
C GLY A 320 27.40 -10.73 5.30
N SER A 321 26.41 -10.03 4.78
CA SER A 321 26.53 -9.02 3.72
C SER A 321 25.68 -7.81 4.03
N PRO A 322 26.11 -6.57 3.72
CA PRO A 322 25.31 -5.38 3.96
C PRO A 322 24.04 -5.30 3.12
N TYR A 323 23.14 -4.43 3.56
CA TYR A 323 21.91 -4.08 2.85
C TYR A 323 21.59 -2.59 3.06
N TRP A 324 20.58 -2.07 2.35
CA TRP A 324 20.11 -0.70 2.54
C TRP A 324 18.59 -0.64 2.81
N PHE A 325 18.04 0.55 3.02
CA PHE A 325 16.67 0.75 3.47
C PHE A 325 15.57 0.28 2.48
N ARG A 326 15.89 0.15 1.17
CA ARG A 326 14.95 -0.38 0.15
C ARG A 326 15.08 -1.88 -0.07
N SER A 327 15.82 -2.56 0.78
CA SER A 327 16.11 -3.99 0.67
C SER A 327 15.20 -4.89 1.51
N LEU A 328 14.34 -4.30 2.34
CA LEU A 328 13.54 -5.03 3.33
C LEU A 328 12.09 -5.15 2.85
N ASP A 329 11.51 -6.35 2.92
CA ASP A 329 10.08 -6.57 2.74
C ASP A 329 9.62 -7.87 3.42
N ARG A 330 8.31 -8.19 3.33
CA ARG A 330 7.70 -9.36 3.96
C ARG A 330 7.05 -10.26 2.91
N GLY A 331 7.17 -11.56 3.13
CA GLY A 331 6.49 -12.58 2.33
C GLY A 331 5.04 -12.82 2.76
N PRO A 332 4.29 -13.64 2.00
CA PRO A 332 2.85 -13.84 2.23
C PRO A 332 2.52 -14.58 3.53
N ASP A 333 3.43 -15.42 4.02
CA ASP A 333 3.29 -16.11 5.31
C ASP A 333 4.11 -15.41 6.41
N GLY A 334 4.45 -14.12 6.19
CA GLY A 334 5.23 -13.30 7.12
C GLY A 334 6.73 -13.54 7.08
N GLU A 335 7.27 -14.19 6.05
CA GLU A 335 8.72 -14.36 5.89
C GLU A 335 9.42 -12.99 5.90
N ALA A 336 10.63 -12.94 6.42
CA ALA A 336 11.48 -11.76 6.33
C ALA A 336 12.34 -11.85 5.06
N LEU A 337 12.25 -10.82 4.20
CA LEU A 337 13.01 -10.77 2.95
C LEU A 337 14.04 -9.64 3.01
N VAL A 338 15.29 -9.94 2.67
CA VAL A 338 16.38 -8.95 2.65
C VAL A 338 17.26 -9.15 1.43
N LEU A 339 17.37 -8.11 0.60
CA LEU A 339 18.28 -8.05 -0.53
C LEU A 339 19.63 -7.49 -0.09
N THR A 340 20.68 -8.28 -0.15
CA THR A 340 22.02 -7.93 0.31
C THR A 340 22.96 -7.48 -0.82
N TYR A 341 24.07 -6.80 -0.47
CA TYR A 341 25.01 -6.19 -1.44
C TYR A 341 25.75 -7.20 -2.31
N ASP A 342 25.88 -8.43 -1.88
CA ASP A 342 26.40 -9.54 -2.71
C ASP A 342 25.44 -10.00 -3.80
N GLY A 343 24.23 -9.41 -3.85
CA GLY A 343 23.21 -9.66 -4.88
C GLY A 343 22.27 -10.81 -4.56
N GLU A 344 22.31 -11.32 -3.33
CA GLU A 344 21.44 -12.40 -2.86
C GLU A 344 20.15 -11.84 -2.23
N LEU A 345 19.01 -12.41 -2.58
CA LEU A 345 17.77 -12.25 -1.85
C LEU A 345 17.70 -13.34 -0.77
N ASN A 346 17.78 -12.92 0.48
CA ASN A 346 17.64 -13.80 1.63
C ASN A 346 16.18 -13.85 2.05
N ILE A 347 15.59 -15.04 2.10
CA ILE A 347 14.24 -15.30 2.58
C ILE A 347 14.36 -16.08 3.88
N LEU A 348 13.86 -15.50 4.99
CA LEU A 348 14.06 -16.05 6.33
C LEU A 348 12.72 -16.42 6.96
N ASP A 349 12.74 -17.47 7.75
CA ASP A 349 11.69 -17.77 8.71
C ASP A 349 11.68 -16.68 9.80
N PRO A 350 10.58 -15.95 10.01
CA PRO A 350 10.55 -14.79 10.90
C PRO A 350 10.67 -15.19 12.39
N GLU A 351 10.23 -16.40 12.77
CA GLU A 351 10.24 -16.85 14.15
C GLU A 351 11.63 -17.33 14.60
N SER A 352 12.36 -18.00 13.73
CA SER A 352 13.67 -18.56 14.04
C SER A 352 14.86 -17.75 13.55
N GLY A 353 14.64 -16.89 12.52
CA GLY A 353 15.71 -16.20 11.81
C GLY A 353 16.54 -17.13 10.91
N GLU A 354 16.09 -18.38 10.69
CA GLU A 354 16.77 -19.31 9.77
C GLU A 354 16.57 -18.86 8.31
N ILE A 355 17.66 -18.80 7.54
CA ILE A 355 17.56 -18.50 6.11
C ILE A 355 17.01 -19.75 5.39
N LEU A 356 15.81 -19.60 4.83
CA LEU A 356 15.13 -20.65 4.08
C LEU A 356 15.66 -20.74 2.65
N HIS A 357 15.89 -19.58 2.01
CA HIS A 357 16.41 -19.47 0.66
C HIS A 357 17.41 -18.33 0.53
N GLU A 358 18.51 -18.57 -0.20
CA GLU A 358 19.45 -17.56 -0.68
C GLU A 358 19.39 -17.60 -2.22
N VAL A 359 18.90 -16.51 -2.84
CA VAL A 359 18.58 -16.49 -4.27
C VAL A 359 19.40 -15.40 -4.95
N PRO A 360 20.33 -15.72 -5.86
CA PRO A 360 21.08 -14.72 -6.62
C PRO A 360 20.15 -14.01 -7.62
N VAL A 361 19.93 -12.70 -7.42
CA VAL A 361 18.95 -11.90 -8.17
C VAL A 361 19.54 -10.67 -8.86
N THR A 362 20.68 -10.16 -8.35
CA THR A 362 21.44 -9.04 -8.95
C THR A 362 22.92 -9.36 -9.00
N GLY A 363 23.75 -8.48 -9.56
CA GLY A 363 25.19 -8.49 -9.34
C GLY A 363 25.52 -7.93 -7.94
N GLU A 364 26.82 -7.96 -7.56
CA GLU A 364 27.31 -7.24 -6.39
C GLU A 364 27.08 -5.73 -6.57
N TRP A 365 26.66 -5.05 -5.52
CA TRP A 365 26.35 -3.63 -5.56
C TRP A 365 26.65 -2.94 -4.21
N GLU A 366 26.58 -1.62 -4.19
CA GLU A 366 26.73 -0.82 -2.98
C GLU A 366 25.85 0.43 -3.12
N GLU A 367 25.20 0.87 -2.03
CA GLU A 367 24.39 2.08 -2.05
C GLU A 367 25.25 3.33 -2.30
N GLY A 368 24.68 4.32 -3.01
CA GLY A 368 25.28 5.62 -3.24
C GLY A 368 25.36 6.48 -1.98
N GLU A 369 26.08 7.61 -2.08
CA GLU A 369 26.17 8.58 -0.97
C GLU A 369 24.86 9.36 -0.76
N ASN A 370 24.04 9.47 -1.80
CA ASN A 370 22.72 10.12 -1.75
C ASN A 370 21.62 9.08 -1.79
N TRP A 371 20.76 9.07 -0.77
CA TRP A 371 19.64 8.13 -0.65
C TRP A 371 18.63 8.16 -1.81
N GLN A 372 18.62 9.26 -2.61
CA GLN A 372 17.79 9.40 -3.80
C GLN A 372 18.38 8.72 -5.04
N GLU A 373 19.65 8.29 -4.99
CA GLU A 373 20.24 7.57 -6.09
C GLU A 373 19.59 6.23 -6.31
N ALA A 374 19.55 5.79 -7.58
CA ALA A 374 19.03 4.49 -7.94
C ALA A 374 19.94 3.38 -7.40
N GLY A 375 19.38 2.40 -6.76
CA GLY A 375 20.05 1.18 -6.29
C GLY A 375 19.08 0.00 -6.35
N PRO A 376 19.53 -1.23 -6.15
CA PRO A 376 18.65 -2.39 -6.11
C PRO A 376 17.55 -2.25 -5.07
N MET A 377 16.34 -2.65 -5.42
CA MET A 377 15.13 -2.48 -4.61
C MET A 377 14.32 -3.76 -4.58
N LEU A 378 13.60 -3.96 -3.48
CA LEU A 378 12.72 -5.08 -3.24
C LEU A 378 11.29 -4.58 -3.01
N SER A 379 10.32 -5.26 -3.61
CA SER A 379 8.89 -5.15 -3.27
C SER A 379 8.26 -6.52 -3.36
N VAL A 380 7.37 -6.87 -2.45
CA VAL A 380 6.67 -8.16 -2.44
C VAL A 380 5.17 -7.94 -2.63
N ALA A 381 4.57 -8.75 -3.48
CA ALA A 381 3.13 -8.80 -3.67
C ALA A 381 2.70 -10.19 -4.14
N ASP A 382 1.57 -10.70 -3.65
CA ASP A 382 0.97 -12.00 -4.02
C ASP A 382 2.00 -13.15 -4.05
N GLY A 383 2.84 -13.25 -3.01
CA GLY A 383 3.85 -14.31 -2.90
C GLY A 383 5.02 -14.21 -3.87
N THR A 384 5.14 -13.11 -4.59
CA THR A 384 6.26 -12.82 -5.50
C THR A 384 7.13 -11.69 -4.96
N ALA A 385 8.42 -11.94 -4.88
CA ALA A 385 9.41 -10.89 -4.66
C ALA A 385 9.84 -10.29 -6.02
N PHE A 386 9.66 -8.99 -6.15
CA PHE A 386 10.03 -8.18 -7.32
C PHE A 386 11.33 -7.45 -7.00
N VAL A 387 12.43 -7.89 -7.58
CA VAL A 387 13.75 -7.31 -7.35
C VAL A 387 14.19 -6.51 -8.56
N VAL A 388 14.42 -5.22 -8.35
CA VAL A 388 14.90 -4.29 -9.37
C VAL A 388 16.41 -4.17 -9.28
N ASP A 389 17.10 -4.39 -10.40
CA ASP A 389 18.50 -4.04 -10.63
C ASP A 389 18.53 -2.85 -11.60
N PRO A 390 18.71 -1.61 -11.10
CA PRO A 390 18.67 -0.44 -11.96
C PRO A 390 19.92 -0.31 -12.86
N GLU A 391 21.07 -0.87 -12.46
CA GLU A 391 22.28 -0.86 -13.27
C GLU A 391 22.13 -1.77 -14.49
N ALA A 392 21.62 -2.99 -14.28
CA ALA A 392 21.33 -3.93 -15.36
C ALA A 392 20.03 -3.61 -16.10
N LYS A 393 19.20 -2.70 -15.58
CA LYS A 393 17.82 -2.45 -16.03
C LYS A 393 17.01 -3.73 -16.12
N LYS A 394 16.98 -4.47 -15.03
CA LYS A 394 16.27 -5.75 -14.92
C LYS A 394 15.29 -5.72 -13.75
N LEU A 395 14.23 -6.45 -13.93
CA LEU A 395 13.32 -6.86 -12.87
C LEU A 395 13.36 -8.38 -12.79
N THR A 396 13.74 -8.92 -11.64
CA THR A 396 13.74 -10.36 -11.37
C THR A 396 12.59 -10.69 -10.44
N MET A 397 11.81 -11.71 -10.78
CA MET A 397 10.64 -12.15 -10.04
C MET A 397 10.94 -13.53 -9.44
N VAL A 398 10.80 -13.61 -8.13
CA VAL A 398 11.09 -14.81 -7.32
C VAL A 398 9.81 -15.25 -6.62
N ASP A 399 9.47 -16.52 -6.72
CA ASP A 399 8.44 -17.13 -5.89
C ASP A 399 8.98 -17.29 -4.47
N VAL A 400 8.36 -16.61 -3.50
CA VAL A 400 8.85 -16.52 -2.13
C VAL A 400 8.89 -17.88 -1.45
N ALA A 401 7.87 -18.70 -1.65
CA ALA A 401 7.74 -20.00 -0.98
C ALA A 401 8.81 -21.01 -1.43
N SER A 402 9.19 -20.99 -2.71
CA SER A 402 10.17 -21.95 -3.27
C SER A 402 11.58 -21.38 -3.45
N GLY A 403 11.75 -20.05 -3.44
CA GLY A 403 12.99 -19.38 -3.81
C GLY A 403 13.32 -19.51 -5.31
N GLU A 404 12.35 -19.88 -6.18
CA GLU A 404 12.57 -20.04 -7.60
C GLU A 404 12.47 -18.71 -8.36
N VAL A 405 13.51 -18.34 -9.11
CA VAL A 405 13.43 -17.26 -10.10
C VAL A 405 12.62 -17.77 -11.29
N TYR A 406 11.40 -17.28 -11.45
CA TYR A 406 10.54 -17.77 -12.54
C TYR A 406 10.45 -16.81 -13.73
N ARG A 407 10.90 -15.54 -13.55
CA ARG A 407 10.88 -14.54 -14.62
C ARG A 407 11.93 -13.46 -14.41
N THR A 408 12.44 -12.93 -15.52
CA THR A 408 13.25 -11.70 -15.54
C THR A 408 12.81 -10.86 -16.73
N LEU A 409 12.57 -9.58 -16.52
CA LEU A 409 12.13 -8.60 -17.52
C LEU A 409 13.19 -7.53 -17.72
N ASP A 410 13.24 -6.97 -18.95
CA ASP A 410 13.99 -5.76 -19.23
C ASP A 410 13.18 -4.52 -18.83
N LEU A 411 13.79 -3.58 -18.10
CA LEU A 411 13.15 -2.34 -17.71
C LEU A 411 13.45 -1.21 -18.73
N PRO A 412 12.45 -0.38 -19.06
CA PRO A 412 12.62 0.72 -20.01
C PRO A 412 13.45 1.87 -19.44
N VAL A 413 13.47 2.03 -18.14
CA VAL A 413 14.08 3.14 -17.40
C VAL A 413 15.10 2.65 -16.37
N VAL A 414 15.81 3.58 -15.71
CA VAL A 414 16.59 3.35 -14.49
C VAL A 414 15.73 3.83 -13.32
N PRO A 415 15.03 2.96 -12.61
CA PRO A 415 14.15 3.39 -11.54
C PRO A 415 14.89 3.63 -10.22
N HIS A 416 14.31 4.51 -9.39
CA HIS A 416 14.76 4.77 -8.02
C HIS A 416 13.70 4.45 -6.96
N GLU A 417 12.46 4.16 -7.37
CA GLU A 417 11.38 3.64 -6.51
C GLU A 417 10.56 2.60 -7.28
N ILE A 418 9.94 1.67 -6.55
CA ILE A 418 9.04 0.66 -7.08
C ILE A 418 7.81 0.57 -6.19
N GLN A 419 6.62 0.42 -6.80
CA GLN A 419 5.40 -0.01 -6.14
C GLN A 419 4.69 -1.03 -7.02
N VAL A 420 4.28 -2.15 -6.43
CA VAL A 420 3.52 -3.21 -7.12
C VAL A 420 2.07 -3.16 -6.68
N THR A 421 1.15 -3.30 -7.63
CA THR A 421 -0.29 -3.41 -7.37
C THR A 421 -0.83 -4.70 -7.97
N THR A 422 -1.82 -5.29 -7.32
CA THR A 422 -2.42 -6.58 -7.70
C THR A 422 -3.90 -6.45 -8.08
N GLY A 423 -4.49 -5.27 -7.83
CA GLY A 423 -5.92 -5.01 -8.00
C GLY A 423 -6.75 -5.49 -6.81
N THR A 424 -6.06 -5.92 -5.74
CA THR A 424 -6.64 -6.38 -4.49
C THR A 424 -6.04 -5.58 -3.35
N ALA A 425 -6.82 -5.16 -2.38
CA ALA A 425 -6.30 -4.59 -1.15
C ALA A 425 -5.48 -5.66 -0.40
N SER A 426 -4.46 -5.24 0.35
CA SER A 426 -3.78 -6.13 1.29
C SER A 426 -4.78 -6.53 2.37
N GLY A 427 -5.00 -7.81 2.53
CA GLY A 427 -6.04 -8.37 3.38
C GLY A 427 -7.09 -9.15 2.57
N GLU A 428 -7.59 -10.22 3.11
CA GLU A 428 -8.59 -11.06 2.44
C GLU A 428 -9.78 -10.22 2.00
N TYR A 429 -10.24 -10.40 0.75
CA TYR A 429 -11.56 -9.97 0.35
C TYR A 429 -12.57 -10.67 1.25
N GLU A 430 -13.03 -10.02 2.31
CA GLU A 430 -14.27 -10.40 2.92
C GLU A 430 -15.36 -10.22 1.85
N ILE A 431 -15.79 -11.33 1.26
CA ILE A 431 -17.06 -11.39 0.56
C ILE A 431 -18.08 -10.91 1.58
N ALA A 432 -18.62 -9.71 1.37
CA ALA A 432 -19.56 -9.12 2.34
C ALA A 432 -20.61 -10.17 2.68
N PRO A 433 -20.76 -10.59 3.95
CA PRO A 433 -21.78 -11.56 4.33
C PRO A 433 -23.13 -10.86 4.21
N GLY A 434 -23.88 -11.12 3.12
CA GLY A 434 -25.19 -10.51 3.02
C GLY A 434 -25.87 -10.42 1.67
N ALA A 435 -25.39 -11.08 0.63
CA ALA A 435 -26.28 -11.42 -0.49
C ALA A 435 -26.99 -12.73 -0.14
N ASP A 436 -27.97 -12.63 0.77
CA ASP A 436 -28.86 -13.73 1.11
C ASP A 436 -29.48 -14.27 -0.19
N GLU A 437 -29.28 -15.55 -0.44
CA GLU A 437 -29.89 -16.28 -1.55
C GLU A 437 -31.41 -16.11 -1.46
N SER A 438 -31.97 -15.20 -2.23
CA SER A 438 -33.37 -15.27 -2.55
C SER A 438 -33.53 -16.52 -3.42
N GLU A 439 -34.00 -17.60 -2.82
CA GLU A 439 -34.47 -18.79 -3.51
C GLU A 439 -35.42 -18.38 -4.65
N GLY A 440 -34.84 -18.29 -5.86
CA GLY A 440 -35.63 -18.20 -7.08
C GLY A 440 -36.28 -19.55 -7.34
N ASP A 441 -37.57 -19.64 -7.09
CA ASP A 441 -38.41 -20.73 -7.52
C ASP A 441 -38.21 -21.00 -9.01
N HIS A 442 -37.45 -22.03 -9.33
CA HIS A 442 -37.44 -22.62 -10.67
C HIS A 442 -38.75 -23.42 -10.84
N GLU A 443 -39.79 -22.76 -11.32
CA GLU A 443 -40.97 -23.44 -11.86
C GLU A 443 -40.54 -24.37 -12.98
N GLY A 444 -40.80 -25.65 -12.74
CA GLY A 444 -40.50 -26.75 -13.64
C GLY A 444 -41.11 -26.63 -15.01
N HIS A 445 -40.32 -26.72 -16.03
CA HIS A 445 -40.83 -27.08 -17.36
C HIS A 445 -41.05 -28.58 -17.43
N ASP A 446 -42.33 -28.92 -17.30
CA ASP A 446 -42.91 -30.22 -17.59
C ASP A 446 -42.74 -30.57 -19.08
N HIS A 447 -41.90 -31.54 -19.42
CA HIS A 447 -41.93 -32.21 -20.69
C HIS A 447 -42.51 -33.61 -20.51
N GLY A 448 -43.73 -33.71 -20.99
CA GLY A 448 -44.61 -34.85 -21.00
C GLY A 448 -43.94 -36.17 -21.44
N ALA A 449 -44.42 -37.16 -20.77
CA ALA A 449 -44.17 -38.56 -20.96
C ALA A 449 -44.64 -39.08 -22.34
N SER A 450 -43.87 -39.99 -22.93
CA SER A 450 -44.44 -41.05 -23.74
C SER A 450 -43.79 -42.37 -23.35
N ASP A 451 -44.66 -43.23 -22.99
CA ASP A 451 -44.65 -44.60 -22.54
C ASP A 451 -44.07 -45.57 -23.60
N GLU A 452 -43.48 -46.59 -23.16
CA GLU A 452 -43.59 -48.03 -23.55
C GLU A 452 -42.26 -48.76 -23.32
N GLY A 453 -42.20 -49.67 -22.36
CA GLY A 453 -42.38 -51.10 -22.64
C GLY A 453 -41.13 -51.90 -22.39
N GLY A 454 -41.07 -52.66 -21.31
CA GLY A 454 -40.80 -54.06 -21.37
C GLY A 454 -39.38 -54.60 -21.08
N ALA A 455 -39.37 -55.42 -20.05
CA ALA A 455 -38.69 -56.73 -19.90
C ALA A 455 -37.34 -56.78 -19.14
N GLU A 456 -37.49 -57.47 -18.03
CA GLU A 456 -36.55 -58.23 -17.19
C GLU A 456 -35.31 -58.79 -17.90
N ASP A 457 -34.17 -58.80 -17.26
CA ASP A 457 -33.52 -60.05 -16.86
C ASP A 457 -32.32 -59.83 -15.90
N SER A 458 -32.24 -60.74 -14.99
CA SER A 458 -31.25 -60.99 -13.95
C SER A 458 -29.90 -61.38 -14.47
N HIS A 459 -28.77 -61.09 -13.76
CA HIS A 459 -27.80 -62.06 -13.27
C HIS A 459 -26.62 -61.40 -12.56
N GLU A 460 -26.50 -61.73 -11.29
CA GLU A 460 -25.34 -62.18 -10.50
C GLU A 460 -23.91 -62.01 -11.02
N GLY A 461 -23.12 -61.40 -10.13
CA GLY A 461 -21.93 -61.98 -9.47
C GLY A 461 -20.62 -62.02 -10.24
N HIS A 462 -19.61 -61.46 -9.68
CA HIS A 462 -18.39 -62.11 -9.18
C HIS A 462 -17.27 -61.13 -8.95
N ASP A 463 -16.71 -61.27 -7.73
CA ASP A 463 -15.39 -60.90 -7.28
C ASP A 463 -14.26 -60.94 -8.30
N HIS A 464 -13.37 -59.94 -8.23
CA HIS A 464 -11.94 -60.07 -7.91
C HIS A 464 -11.33 -58.71 -7.61
#